data_b74c11542f02e48898d4a6e7a9638ead
#
_entry.id   b74c11542f02e48898d4a6e7a9638ead
#
_cell.length_a   1.000
_cell.length_b   1.000
_cell.length_c   1.000
_cell.angle_alpha   90.00
_cell.angle_beta   90.00
_cell.angle_gamma   90.00
#
_symmetry.space_group_name_H-M   'P 1'
#
loop_
_entity.id
_entity.type
_entity.pdbx_description
1 polymer ?
#
loop_
_entity_poly.entity_id
_entity_poly.type
_entity_poly.pdbx_seq_one_letter_code
_entity_poly.pdbx_strand_id
1 'polypeptide(L)'
;YQEWMYFDGTKLIFGKPRRLADPIILEYGTTLSSLDIGLQTLARSEQVFSYHSGADREMQRMTPDLAYGHDKLSGEAFRASLGMFSKPARQHALPRISNEMELINYMGRKQAAETAETHYITAESQVPTLRVGSVISLYSSFLERVGNISKESLGDFIIIEITHEVSQGSYYKNRFKAIPATIKALPSPKVRMPLAETQMATVLSNADPQGKGRVRVRMNWQTDGMQTGWVRVMTPDGGSSSDVKSNRGFVFIPEVGDQV
;
A
#
# COMPACT_ATOMS: atom_id res chain seq x y z
N TYR A 1 1.04 -3.81 7.16
CA TYR A 1 2.13 -4.79 6.98
C TYR A 1 2.72 -4.56 5.60
N GLN A 2 4.01 -4.79 5.39
CA GLN A 2 4.69 -4.69 4.09
C GLN A 2 4.99 -6.06 3.49
N GLU A 3 4.29 -7.08 3.93
CA GLU A 3 4.51 -8.43 3.49
C GLU A 3 3.81 -8.69 2.15
N TRP A 4 4.49 -9.43 1.30
CA TRP A 4 3.92 -9.89 0.05
C TRP A 4 2.99 -11.06 0.33
N MET A 5 1.80 -11.02 -0.24
CA MET A 5 0.88 -12.14 -0.24
C MET A 5 0.27 -12.24 -1.63
N TYR A 6 0.43 -13.37 -2.28
CA TYR A 6 -0.07 -13.60 -3.62
C TYR A 6 -0.35 -15.07 -3.88
N PHE A 7 -1.19 -15.34 -4.86
CA PHE A 7 -1.49 -16.68 -5.33
C PHE A 7 -0.70 -16.95 -6.61
N ASP A 8 0.10 -18.01 -6.65
CA ASP A 8 0.96 -18.34 -7.79
C ASP A 8 0.26 -19.19 -8.89
N GLY A 9 -1.04 -19.41 -8.73
CA GLY A 9 -1.85 -20.31 -9.55
C GLY A 9 -2.10 -21.67 -8.89
N THR A 10 -1.32 -22.04 -7.87
CA THR A 10 -1.44 -23.31 -7.14
C THR A 10 -1.43 -23.15 -5.62
N LYS A 11 -0.69 -22.17 -5.12
CA LYS A 11 -0.48 -21.95 -3.69
C LYS A 11 -0.59 -20.48 -3.32
N LEU A 12 -1.10 -20.22 -2.12
CA LEU A 12 -0.99 -18.91 -1.47
C LEU A 12 0.43 -18.77 -0.89
N ILE A 13 1.16 -17.78 -1.38
CA ILE A 13 2.52 -17.48 -0.95
C ILE A 13 2.50 -16.27 -0.02
N PHE A 14 3.19 -16.39 1.10
CA PHE A 14 3.42 -15.30 2.03
C PHE A 14 4.91 -14.95 2.08
N GLY A 15 5.24 -13.70 1.87
CA GLY A 15 6.61 -13.19 1.75
C GLY A 15 7.05 -12.94 0.31
N LYS A 16 8.07 -12.11 0.14
CA LYS A 16 8.64 -11.79 -1.17
C LYS A 16 9.24 -13.05 -1.81
N PRO A 17 9.06 -13.26 -3.13
CA PRO A 17 9.74 -14.35 -3.82
C PRO A 17 11.23 -14.34 -3.50
N ARG A 18 11.72 -15.45 -2.97
CA ARG A 18 13.16 -15.62 -2.78
C ARG A 18 13.79 -15.83 -4.15
N ARG A 19 14.94 -15.22 -4.37
CA ARG A 19 15.76 -15.44 -5.58
C ARG A 19 16.41 -16.82 -5.52
N LEU A 20 15.58 -17.88 -5.36
CA LEU A 20 16.01 -19.26 -5.16
C LEU A 20 16.17 -20.04 -6.46
N ALA A 21 15.71 -19.49 -7.57
CA ALA A 21 15.88 -20.06 -8.90
C ALA A 21 16.55 -19.04 -9.81
N ASP A 22 17.29 -19.53 -10.80
CA ASP A 22 17.78 -18.67 -11.87
C ASP A 22 16.60 -17.99 -12.54
N PRO A 23 16.70 -16.68 -12.85
CA PRO A 23 15.63 -15.97 -13.52
C PRO A 23 15.28 -16.64 -14.85
N ILE A 24 13.99 -16.68 -15.18
CA ILE A 24 13.55 -17.15 -16.50
C ILE A 24 13.95 -16.09 -17.51
N ILE A 25 14.76 -16.49 -18.49
CA ILE A 25 15.24 -15.57 -19.53
C ILE A 25 14.13 -15.38 -20.56
N LEU A 26 13.73 -14.13 -20.78
CA LEU A 26 12.80 -13.73 -21.82
C LEU A 26 13.45 -12.71 -22.75
N GLU A 27 13.25 -12.90 -24.05
CA GLU A 27 13.85 -12.07 -25.08
C GLU A 27 12.79 -11.56 -26.05
N TYR A 28 12.77 -10.25 -26.27
CA TYR A 28 11.87 -9.63 -27.25
C TYR A 28 12.19 -10.11 -28.67
N GLY A 29 11.16 -10.49 -29.39
CA GLY A 29 11.29 -11.05 -30.74
C GLY A 29 11.46 -12.57 -30.80
N THR A 30 11.70 -13.25 -29.66
CA THR A 30 11.80 -14.72 -29.59
C THR A 30 10.78 -15.33 -28.63
N THR A 31 10.93 -15.08 -27.32
CA THR A 31 10.02 -15.56 -26.27
C THR A 31 8.93 -14.56 -25.91
N LEU A 32 9.12 -13.29 -26.26
CA LEU A 32 8.14 -12.22 -26.13
C LEU A 32 7.70 -11.74 -27.51
N SER A 33 6.41 -11.72 -27.75
CA SER A 33 5.79 -11.19 -28.97
C SER A 33 5.47 -9.68 -28.83
N SER A 34 5.28 -9.20 -27.61
CA SER A 34 5.06 -7.79 -27.29
C SER A 34 5.78 -7.43 -25.99
N LEU A 35 6.29 -6.20 -25.91
CA LEU A 35 6.94 -5.65 -24.74
C LEU A 35 6.72 -4.14 -24.69
N ASP A 36 6.02 -3.68 -23.66
CA ASP A 36 5.82 -2.27 -23.37
C ASP A 36 6.49 -1.93 -22.03
N ILE A 37 7.29 -0.89 -22.01
CA ILE A 37 7.95 -0.38 -20.80
C ILE A 37 7.24 0.88 -20.37
N GLY A 38 6.57 0.82 -19.22
CA GLY A 38 5.84 1.94 -18.63
C GLY A 38 6.68 2.64 -17.57
N LEU A 39 6.76 3.96 -17.70
CA LEU A 39 7.38 4.83 -16.71
C LEU A 39 6.44 5.97 -16.41
N GLN A 40 6.14 6.22 -15.13
CA GLN A 40 5.21 7.27 -14.74
C GLN A 40 5.72 8.12 -13.59
N THR A 41 5.36 9.40 -13.64
CA THR A 41 5.51 10.33 -12.51
C THR A 41 4.20 10.44 -11.75
N LEU A 42 4.28 10.55 -10.42
CA LEU A 42 3.13 10.65 -9.53
C LEU A 42 3.35 11.77 -8.52
N ALA A 43 2.26 12.39 -8.07
CA ALA A 43 2.29 13.37 -6.98
C ALA A 43 2.66 12.67 -5.67
N ARG A 44 3.94 12.69 -5.31
CA ARG A 44 4.50 11.95 -4.16
C ARG A 44 4.89 12.82 -2.99
N SER A 45 4.88 14.15 -3.18
CA SER A 45 5.16 15.07 -2.09
C SER A 45 3.92 15.27 -1.24
N GLU A 46 3.94 14.74 -0.02
CA GLU A 46 2.83 14.79 0.92
C GLU A 46 3.28 15.25 2.29
N GLN A 47 2.41 15.97 2.98
CA GLN A 47 2.52 16.24 4.40
C GLN A 47 1.43 15.44 5.11
N VAL A 48 1.80 14.34 5.75
CA VAL A 48 0.85 13.50 6.46
C VAL A 48 0.80 13.90 7.93
N PHE A 49 -0.41 14.04 8.45
CA PHE A 49 -0.65 14.33 9.85
C PHE A 49 -1.57 13.29 10.49
N SER A 50 -1.44 13.13 11.79
CA SER A 50 -2.31 12.32 12.64
C SER A 50 -2.48 13.00 13.98
N TYR A 51 -3.67 12.87 14.56
CA TYR A 51 -3.98 13.42 15.86
C TYR A 51 -4.10 12.33 16.92
N HIS A 52 -3.29 12.43 17.98
CA HIS A 52 -3.36 11.54 19.14
C HIS A 52 -4.22 12.15 20.23
N SER A 53 -5.49 11.80 20.28
CA SER A 53 -6.48 12.38 21.18
C SER A 53 -6.21 12.14 22.67
N GLY A 54 -5.47 11.09 23.03
CA GLY A 54 -5.15 10.82 24.43
C GLY A 54 -4.07 11.72 25.02
N ALA A 55 -3.26 12.31 24.15
CA ALA A 55 -2.17 13.23 24.51
C ALA A 55 -2.42 14.67 24.00
N ASP A 56 -3.57 14.90 23.34
CA ASP A 56 -3.93 16.19 22.71
C ASP A 56 -2.79 16.73 21.83
N ARG A 57 -2.27 15.87 20.98
CA ARG A 57 -1.09 16.18 20.17
C ARG A 57 -1.29 15.83 18.71
N GLU A 58 -1.02 16.80 17.83
CA GLU A 58 -0.86 16.57 16.40
C GLU A 58 0.59 16.12 16.11
N MET A 59 0.71 15.10 15.28
CA MET A 59 1.96 14.63 14.71
C MET A 59 1.91 14.84 13.21
N GLN A 60 2.99 15.31 12.60
CA GLN A 60 3.07 15.52 11.17
C GLN A 60 4.45 15.19 10.62
N ARG A 61 4.48 14.69 9.39
CA ARG A 61 5.72 14.37 8.67
C ARG A 61 5.56 14.67 7.18
N MET A 62 6.67 15.08 6.58
CA MET A 62 6.80 15.21 5.13
C MET A 62 7.24 13.87 4.53
N THR A 63 6.88 13.64 3.26
CA THR A 63 7.41 12.50 2.50
C THR A 63 8.94 12.55 2.53
N PRO A 64 9.61 11.47 2.96
CA PRO A 64 11.07 11.42 2.93
C PRO A 64 11.58 11.30 1.49
N ASP A 65 12.69 11.98 1.19
CA ASP A 65 13.41 11.89 -0.09
C ASP A 65 14.18 10.56 -0.25
N LEU A 66 13.62 9.48 0.19
CA LEU A 66 14.27 8.17 0.19
C LEU A 66 13.81 7.33 -1.00
N ALA A 67 14.74 6.98 -1.86
CA ALA A 67 14.53 6.01 -2.93
C ALA A 67 14.55 4.59 -2.36
N TYR A 68 13.41 3.92 -2.31
CA TYR A 68 13.30 2.55 -1.82
C TYR A 68 13.30 1.53 -2.96
N GLY A 69 14.43 0.88 -3.20
CA GLY A 69 14.54 -0.22 -4.17
C GLY A 69 14.32 0.20 -5.62
N HIS A 70 14.64 1.45 -5.94
CA HIS A 70 14.58 1.94 -7.32
C HIS A 70 15.68 1.31 -8.18
N ASP A 71 15.32 0.90 -9.38
CA ASP A 71 16.27 0.79 -10.47
C ASP A 71 16.61 2.20 -11.01
N LYS A 72 17.48 2.28 -12.02
CA LYS A 72 17.91 3.57 -12.58
C LYS A 72 16.72 4.42 -13.08
N LEU A 73 15.83 3.80 -13.86
CA LEU A 73 14.69 4.48 -14.49
C LEU A 73 13.66 4.93 -13.45
N SER A 74 13.27 4.06 -12.52
CA SER A 74 12.32 4.43 -11.47
C SER A 74 12.88 5.49 -10.54
N GLY A 75 14.20 5.50 -10.30
CA GLY A 75 14.88 6.54 -9.52
C GLY A 75 14.85 7.92 -10.20
N GLU A 76 15.02 7.96 -11.52
CA GLU A 76 14.90 9.20 -12.29
C GLU A 76 13.46 9.73 -12.30
N ALA A 77 12.47 8.84 -12.52
CA ALA A 77 11.07 9.22 -12.47
C ALA A 77 10.62 9.68 -11.07
N PHE A 78 11.15 9.07 -10.01
CA PHE A 78 10.89 9.51 -8.65
C PHE A 78 11.42 10.94 -8.41
N ARG A 79 12.66 11.24 -8.79
CA ARG A 79 13.22 12.59 -8.70
C ARG A 79 12.44 13.61 -9.54
N ALA A 80 12.06 13.23 -10.76
CA ALA A 80 11.21 14.06 -11.60
C ALA A 80 9.86 14.33 -10.97
N SER A 81 9.25 13.32 -10.32
CA SER A 81 7.97 13.46 -9.60
C SER A 81 8.07 14.50 -8.46
N LEU A 82 9.13 14.45 -7.66
CA LEU A 82 9.36 15.43 -6.59
C LEU A 82 9.55 16.86 -7.14
N GLY A 83 10.23 17.01 -8.26
CA GLY A 83 10.41 18.30 -8.92
C GLY A 83 9.10 18.86 -9.52
N MET A 84 8.33 18.02 -10.22
CA MET A 84 7.07 18.42 -10.86
C MET A 84 5.96 18.71 -9.85
N PHE A 85 5.89 17.94 -8.77
CA PHE A 85 4.87 18.05 -7.72
C PHE A 85 5.49 18.54 -6.41
N SER A 86 6.17 19.68 -6.46
CA SER A 86 6.95 20.21 -5.34
C SER A 86 6.12 20.73 -4.16
N LYS A 87 4.83 21.03 -4.37
CA LYS A 87 3.92 21.45 -3.29
C LYS A 87 3.29 20.22 -2.63
N PRO A 88 3.59 19.95 -1.34
CA PRO A 88 3.04 18.79 -0.67
C PRO A 88 1.53 18.95 -0.43
N ALA A 89 0.78 17.90 -0.75
CA ALA A 89 -0.61 17.79 -0.33
C ALA A 89 -0.67 17.45 1.17
N ARG A 90 -1.48 18.17 1.96
CA ARG A 90 -1.69 17.85 3.36
C ARG A 90 -2.81 16.81 3.49
N GLN A 91 -2.48 15.66 4.06
CA GLN A 91 -3.40 14.53 4.18
C GLN A 91 -3.43 13.98 5.61
N HIS A 92 -4.61 13.57 6.06
CA HIS A 92 -4.74 12.82 7.30
C HIS A 92 -4.28 11.38 7.08
N ALA A 93 -3.51 10.81 8.04
CA ALA A 93 -3.16 9.40 8.00
C ALA A 93 -4.43 8.54 8.10
N LEU A 94 -4.64 7.62 7.15
CA LEU A 94 -5.81 6.75 7.15
C LEU A 94 -5.83 5.79 8.36
N PRO A 95 -4.72 5.11 8.73
CA PRO A 95 -4.70 4.29 9.93
C PRO A 95 -4.56 5.15 11.19
N ARG A 96 -5.01 4.60 12.31
CA ARG A 96 -4.73 5.19 13.61
C ARG A 96 -3.24 5.12 13.91
N ILE A 97 -2.63 6.27 14.18
CA ILE A 97 -1.22 6.42 14.51
C ILE A 97 -1.10 6.97 15.93
N SER A 98 -0.35 6.27 16.77
CA SER A 98 -0.23 6.59 18.18
C SER A 98 1.08 7.31 18.55
N ASN A 99 2.10 7.23 17.70
CA ASN A 99 3.39 7.84 17.94
C ASN A 99 4.12 8.18 16.63
N GLU A 100 5.20 8.97 16.74
CA GLU A 100 5.97 9.43 15.57
C GLU A 100 6.63 8.28 14.79
N MET A 101 7.07 7.22 15.46
CA MET A 101 7.69 6.08 14.79
C MET A 101 6.69 5.34 13.90
N GLU A 102 5.46 5.18 14.37
CA GLU A 102 4.38 4.62 13.54
C GLU A 102 4.09 5.48 12.32
N LEU A 103 4.13 6.81 12.47
CA LEU A 103 3.95 7.74 11.34
C LEU A 103 5.08 7.61 10.33
N ILE A 104 6.34 7.56 10.79
CA ILE A 104 7.50 7.35 9.92
C ILE A 104 7.39 6.02 9.16
N ASN A 105 7.03 4.94 9.86
CA ASN A 105 6.84 3.63 9.26
C ASN A 105 5.70 3.61 8.24
N TYR A 106 4.59 4.29 8.55
CA TYR A 106 3.46 4.43 7.63
C TYR A 106 3.87 5.16 6.35
N MET A 107 4.57 6.29 6.48
CA MET A 107 5.06 7.06 5.33
C MET A 107 6.04 6.26 4.48
N GLY A 108 6.98 5.56 5.10
CA GLY A 108 7.93 4.70 4.39
C GLY A 108 7.25 3.56 3.61
N ARG A 109 6.22 2.95 4.19
CA ARG A 109 5.43 1.89 3.52
C ARG A 109 4.65 2.44 2.34
N LYS A 110 3.97 3.56 2.54
CA LYS A 110 3.22 4.23 1.48
C LYS A 110 4.13 4.55 0.31
N GLN A 111 5.27 5.18 0.56
CA GLN A 111 6.24 5.52 -0.45
C GLN A 111 6.81 4.29 -1.19
N ALA A 112 7.12 3.21 -0.47
CA ALA A 112 7.61 1.98 -1.09
C ALA A 112 6.56 1.37 -2.05
N ALA A 113 5.28 1.36 -1.66
CA ALA A 113 4.20 0.86 -2.50
C ALA A 113 3.95 1.74 -3.74
N GLU A 114 4.02 3.06 -3.58
CA GLU A 114 3.91 4.01 -4.70
C GLU A 114 5.09 3.91 -5.66
N THR A 115 6.29 3.65 -5.14
CA THR A 115 7.49 3.40 -5.95
C THR A 115 7.32 2.20 -6.87
N ALA A 116 6.63 1.15 -6.41
CA ALA A 116 6.38 -0.05 -7.20
C ALA A 116 5.54 0.21 -8.47
N GLU A 117 4.77 1.29 -8.50
CA GLU A 117 3.96 1.69 -9.66
C GLU A 117 4.73 2.59 -10.65
N THR A 118 5.92 3.05 -10.30
CA THR A 118 6.67 4.04 -11.09
C THR A 118 7.23 3.44 -12.37
N HIS A 119 7.78 2.24 -12.30
CA HIS A 119 8.33 1.51 -13.44
C HIS A 119 7.69 0.12 -13.50
N TYR A 120 7.12 -0.20 -14.62
CA TYR A 120 6.51 -1.51 -14.87
C TYR A 120 6.68 -1.90 -16.33
N ILE A 121 6.51 -3.18 -16.59
CA ILE A 121 6.43 -3.72 -17.94
C ILE A 121 5.13 -4.47 -18.13
N THR A 122 4.61 -4.44 -19.35
CA THR A 122 3.58 -5.35 -19.83
C THR A 122 4.11 -6.08 -21.06
N ALA A 123 3.88 -7.38 -21.11
CA ALA A 123 4.42 -8.20 -22.20
C ALA A 123 3.50 -9.37 -22.51
N GLU A 124 3.59 -9.85 -23.76
CA GLU A 124 2.96 -11.11 -24.21
C GLU A 124 4.04 -12.15 -24.48
N SER A 125 3.78 -13.39 -24.02
CA SER A 125 4.69 -14.51 -24.15
C SER A 125 3.96 -15.82 -24.47
N GLN A 126 4.68 -16.78 -25.01
CA GLN A 126 4.20 -18.15 -25.20
C GLN A 126 4.84 -19.14 -24.20
N VAL A 127 5.60 -18.65 -23.22
CA VAL A 127 6.25 -19.48 -22.18
C VAL A 127 5.22 -19.89 -21.13
N PRO A 128 4.79 -21.17 -21.06
CA PRO A 128 3.67 -21.57 -20.20
C PRO A 128 4.02 -21.72 -18.72
N THR A 129 5.31 -21.68 -18.38
CA THR A 129 5.80 -21.84 -17.00
C THR A 129 5.78 -20.56 -16.19
N LEU A 130 5.48 -19.41 -16.81
CA LEU A 130 5.37 -18.13 -16.13
C LEU A 130 4.16 -18.13 -15.17
N ARG A 131 4.35 -17.53 -14.01
CA ARG A 131 3.30 -17.36 -12.99
C ARG A 131 3.54 -16.12 -12.14
N VAL A 132 2.57 -15.69 -11.36
CA VAL A 132 2.77 -14.62 -10.39
C VAL A 132 3.91 -15.01 -9.44
N GLY A 133 4.83 -14.07 -9.18
CA GLY A 133 6.03 -14.28 -8.39
C GLY A 133 7.23 -14.84 -9.16
N SER A 134 7.10 -15.20 -10.43
CA SER A 134 8.24 -15.58 -11.27
C SER A 134 9.19 -14.40 -11.42
N VAL A 135 10.49 -14.65 -11.21
CA VAL A 135 11.56 -13.70 -11.53
C VAL A 135 12.00 -13.93 -12.96
N ILE A 136 12.02 -12.89 -13.74
CA ILE A 136 12.40 -12.94 -15.16
C ILE A 136 13.56 -11.97 -15.43
N SER A 137 14.48 -12.37 -16.30
CA SER A 137 15.52 -11.50 -16.88
C SER A 137 15.13 -11.15 -18.30
N LEU A 138 14.97 -9.87 -18.57
CA LEU A 138 14.55 -9.37 -19.88
C LEU A 138 15.73 -8.95 -20.73
N TYR A 139 15.65 -9.35 -21.98
CA TYR A 139 16.61 -8.97 -23.00
C TYR A 139 15.90 -8.43 -24.23
N SER A 140 16.55 -7.49 -24.91
CA SER A 140 16.18 -7.05 -26.25
C SER A 140 17.36 -7.24 -27.20
N SER A 141 17.08 -7.76 -28.38
CA SER A 141 18.08 -7.95 -29.42
C SER A 141 17.92 -6.87 -30.47
N PHE A 142 18.97 -6.10 -30.73
CA PHE A 142 19.01 -5.05 -31.74
C PHE A 142 19.95 -5.42 -32.86
N LEU A 143 19.56 -5.11 -34.08
CA LEU A 143 20.43 -5.22 -35.25
C LEU A 143 21.29 -3.96 -35.32
N GLU A 144 22.54 -4.01 -34.85
CA GLU A 144 23.48 -2.87 -34.93
C GLU A 144 23.97 -2.65 -36.37
N ARG A 145 24.29 -3.73 -37.07
CA ARG A 145 24.70 -3.75 -38.50
C ARG A 145 24.21 -5.03 -39.13
N VAL A 146 24.18 -5.07 -40.47
CA VAL A 146 23.87 -6.30 -41.20
C VAL A 146 24.81 -7.40 -40.73
N GLY A 147 24.24 -8.45 -40.11
CA GLY A 147 24.98 -9.61 -39.60
C GLY A 147 25.49 -9.51 -38.15
N ASN A 148 25.29 -8.38 -37.44
CA ASN A 148 25.67 -8.24 -36.03
C ASN A 148 24.46 -7.91 -35.16
N ILE A 149 24.08 -8.84 -34.30
CA ILE A 149 22.97 -8.67 -33.33
C ILE A 149 23.61 -8.39 -31.97
N SER A 150 23.28 -7.22 -31.41
CA SER A 150 23.63 -6.88 -30.03
C SER A 150 22.47 -7.24 -29.11
N LYS A 151 22.78 -7.91 -28.01
CA LYS A 151 21.81 -8.30 -26.98
C LYS A 151 21.99 -7.42 -25.76
N GLU A 152 20.98 -6.64 -25.44
CA GLU A 152 20.99 -5.74 -24.29
C GLU A 152 20.07 -6.25 -23.17
N SER A 153 20.55 -6.21 -21.93
CA SER A 153 19.77 -6.54 -20.76
C SER A 153 18.91 -5.35 -20.36
N LEU A 154 17.60 -5.58 -20.23
CA LEU A 154 16.63 -4.60 -19.74
C LEU A 154 16.42 -4.71 -18.23
N GLY A 155 17.05 -5.69 -17.56
CA GLY A 155 17.01 -5.90 -16.12
C GLY A 155 16.15 -7.09 -15.68
N ASP A 156 16.09 -7.26 -14.36
CA ASP A 156 15.33 -8.33 -13.73
C ASP A 156 14.00 -7.78 -13.20
N PHE A 157 12.92 -8.54 -13.42
CA PHE A 157 11.57 -8.17 -13.03
C PHE A 157 10.86 -9.32 -12.30
N ILE A 158 9.83 -8.98 -11.50
CA ILE A 158 8.94 -9.95 -10.85
C ILE A 158 7.54 -9.79 -11.43
N ILE A 159 6.97 -10.89 -11.91
CA ILE A 159 5.59 -10.91 -12.42
C ILE A 159 4.62 -10.73 -11.25
N ILE A 160 3.76 -9.71 -11.34
CA ILE A 160 2.73 -9.40 -10.33
C ILE A 160 1.32 -9.73 -10.79
N GLU A 161 1.12 -9.84 -12.11
CA GLU A 161 -0.16 -10.16 -12.73
C GLU A 161 0.09 -10.96 -14.00
N ILE A 162 -0.69 -12.00 -14.24
CA ILE A 162 -0.61 -12.80 -15.47
C ILE A 162 -1.99 -13.36 -15.84
N THR A 163 -2.27 -13.35 -17.13
CA THR A 163 -3.45 -14.01 -17.73
C THR A 163 -2.96 -15.02 -18.74
N HIS A 164 -3.42 -16.26 -18.62
CA HIS A 164 -3.15 -17.33 -19.56
C HIS A 164 -4.36 -17.53 -20.48
N GLU A 165 -4.13 -17.54 -21.77
CA GLU A 165 -5.16 -17.79 -22.77
C GLU A 165 -4.82 -19.08 -23.56
N VAL A 166 -5.79 -19.97 -23.63
CA VAL A 166 -5.73 -21.18 -24.47
C VAL A 166 -6.92 -21.14 -25.43
N SER A 167 -6.66 -21.14 -26.71
CA SER A 167 -7.70 -21.14 -27.74
C SER A 167 -7.71 -22.45 -28.53
N GLN A 168 -8.75 -22.62 -29.36
CA GLN A 168 -8.88 -23.82 -30.24
C GLN A 168 -7.63 -24.02 -31.09
N GLY A 169 -7.20 -25.27 -31.25
CA GLY A 169 -6.02 -25.63 -32.03
C GLY A 169 -4.72 -25.57 -31.25
N SER A 170 -4.76 -25.62 -29.90
CA SER A 170 -3.58 -25.63 -29.03
C SER A 170 -2.73 -24.33 -29.08
N TYR A 171 -3.32 -23.24 -29.50
CA TYR A 171 -2.68 -21.94 -29.43
C TYR A 171 -2.68 -21.43 -27.98
N TYR A 172 -1.49 -21.25 -27.44
CA TYR A 172 -1.28 -20.73 -26.09
C TYR A 172 -0.55 -19.38 -26.14
N LYS A 173 -1.02 -18.44 -25.35
CA LYS A 173 -0.30 -17.20 -25.03
C LYS A 173 -0.58 -16.77 -23.60
N ASN A 174 0.28 -15.97 -23.05
CA ASN A 174 0.02 -15.26 -21.81
C ASN A 174 0.36 -13.77 -21.96
N ARG A 175 -0.32 -12.98 -21.17
CA ARG A 175 -0.06 -11.56 -21.01
C ARG A 175 0.21 -11.30 -19.53
N PHE A 176 1.30 -10.62 -19.23
CA PHE A 176 1.69 -10.36 -17.86
C PHE A 176 2.10 -8.91 -17.63
N LYS A 177 2.01 -8.49 -16.36
CA LYS A 177 2.58 -7.26 -15.83
C LYS A 177 3.66 -7.61 -14.81
N ALA A 178 4.80 -6.93 -14.88
CA ALA A 178 5.89 -7.14 -13.95
C ALA A 178 6.51 -5.80 -13.51
N ILE A 179 7.16 -5.82 -12.36
CA ILE A 179 7.85 -4.69 -11.74
C ILE A 179 9.30 -5.04 -11.47
N PRO A 180 10.24 -4.06 -11.35
CA PRO A 180 11.64 -4.35 -11.09
C PRO A 180 11.85 -5.25 -9.87
N ALA A 181 12.73 -6.25 -9.98
CA ALA A 181 13.00 -7.22 -8.91
C ALA A 181 13.63 -6.56 -7.65
N THR A 182 14.15 -5.35 -7.77
CA THR A 182 14.71 -4.55 -6.68
C THR A 182 13.65 -3.96 -5.75
N ILE A 183 12.39 -3.84 -6.21
CA ILE A 183 11.27 -3.27 -5.45
C ILE A 183 11.00 -4.07 -4.18
N LYS A 184 10.79 -3.36 -3.07
CA LYS A 184 10.60 -3.97 -1.73
C LYS A 184 9.15 -4.23 -1.36
N ALA A 185 8.21 -3.52 -1.96
CA ALA A 185 6.78 -3.62 -1.69
C ALA A 185 5.98 -3.84 -2.97
N LEU A 186 4.85 -4.52 -2.88
CA LEU A 186 3.88 -4.57 -3.96
C LEU A 186 3.18 -3.21 -4.11
N PRO A 187 2.66 -2.88 -5.30
CA PRO A 187 1.74 -1.76 -5.47
C PRO A 187 0.61 -1.81 -4.45
N SER A 188 0.16 -0.64 -4.02
CA SER A 188 -0.99 -0.57 -3.11
C SER A 188 -2.23 -1.19 -3.77
N PRO A 189 -2.93 -2.10 -3.09
CA PRO A 189 -4.15 -2.66 -3.64
C PRO A 189 -5.21 -1.57 -3.80
N LYS A 190 -5.93 -1.57 -4.92
CA LYS A 190 -7.03 -0.63 -5.19
C LYS A 190 -8.28 -1.00 -4.38
N VAL A 191 -8.14 -1.08 -3.07
CA VAL A 191 -9.21 -1.39 -2.13
C VAL A 191 -9.61 -0.11 -1.41
N ARG A 192 -10.92 0.14 -1.35
CA ARG A 192 -11.43 1.26 -0.54
C ARG A 192 -11.19 0.96 0.93
N MET A 193 -10.61 1.93 1.63
CA MET A 193 -10.51 1.83 3.09
C MET A 193 -11.92 1.87 3.70
N PRO A 194 -12.17 1.14 4.80
CA PRO A 194 -13.42 1.22 5.53
C PRO A 194 -13.70 2.67 5.95
N LEU A 195 -14.91 3.13 5.71
CA LEU A 195 -15.38 4.42 6.18
C LEU A 195 -16.15 4.22 7.48
N ALA A 196 -15.88 5.10 8.46
CA ALA A 196 -16.68 5.13 9.68
C ALA A 196 -18.02 5.81 9.37
N GLU A 197 -19.10 5.10 9.63
CA GLU A 197 -20.48 5.59 9.53
C GLU A 197 -21.13 5.55 10.92
N THR A 198 -22.18 6.36 11.11
CA THR A 198 -22.98 6.30 12.34
C THR A 198 -23.66 4.94 12.44
N GLN A 199 -23.51 4.29 13.57
CA GLN A 199 -24.06 2.96 13.82
C GLN A 199 -24.66 2.89 15.23
N MET A 200 -25.67 2.05 15.40
CA MET A 200 -26.25 1.78 16.69
C MET A 200 -25.43 0.76 17.47
N ALA A 201 -25.29 1.00 18.77
CA ALA A 201 -24.57 0.13 19.67
C ALA A 201 -25.19 0.10 21.05
N THR A 202 -24.91 -0.94 21.84
CA THR A 202 -25.29 -1.05 23.24
C THR A 202 -24.09 -0.87 24.14
N VAL A 203 -24.22 -0.05 25.17
CA VAL A 203 -23.15 0.18 26.16
C VAL A 203 -22.98 -1.06 27.03
N LEU A 204 -21.76 -1.61 27.04
CA LEU A 204 -21.39 -2.76 27.85
C LEU A 204 -20.67 -2.39 29.16
N SER A 205 -19.95 -1.27 29.14
CA SER A 205 -19.24 -0.75 30.32
C SER A 205 -18.96 0.73 30.18
N ASN A 206 -19.14 1.46 31.27
CA ASN A 206 -18.76 2.88 31.41
C ASN A 206 -17.70 3.09 32.51
N ALA A 207 -17.19 2.00 33.11
CA ALA A 207 -16.14 2.05 34.12
C ALA A 207 -14.75 2.16 33.48
N ASP A 208 -14.45 3.33 32.90
CA ASP A 208 -13.15 3.59 32.24
C ASP A 208 -12.02 3.55 33.26
N PRO A 209 -11.04 2.63 33.13
CA PRO A 209 -9.95 2.49 34.10
C PRO A 209 -9.00 3.71 34.13
N GLN A 210 -9.07 4.59 33.14
CA GLN A 210 -8.28 5.82 33.11
C GLN A 210 -9.07 7.07 33.54
N GLY A 211 -10.35 6.91 33.95
CA GLY A 211 -11.18 8.02 34.38
C GLY A 211 -11.47 9.08 33.32
N LYS A 212 -11.40 8.72 32.02
CA LYS A 212 -11.59 9.66 30.89
C LYS A 212 -13.02 9.69 30.37
N GLY A 213 -13.99 9.08 31.07
CA GLY A 213 -15.39 9.05 30.68
C GLY A 213 -15.66 8.28 29.37
N ARG A 214 -14.80 7.32 29.01
CA ARG A 214 -15.00 6.49 27.85
C ARG A 214 -15.92 5.30 28.15
N VAL A 215 -16.53 4.77 27.10
CA VAL A 215 -17.42 3.60 27.21
C VAL A 215 -16.90 2.45 26.33
N ARG A 216 -17.30 1.23 26.66
CA ARG A 216 -17.21 0.08 25.76
C ARG A 216 -18.60 -0.24 25.25
N VAL A 217 -18.71 -0.46 23.97
CA VAL A 217 -19.97 -0.76 23.32
C VAL A 217 -19.89 -2.03 22.49
N ARG A 218 -21.03 -2.62 22.23
CA ARG A 218 -21.19 -3.68 21.22
C ARG A 218 -22.07 -3.15 20.12
N MET A 219 -21.50 -3.10 18.90
CA MET A 219 -22.25 -2.74 17.70
C MET A 219 -23.25 -3.85 17.35
N ASN A 220 -24.35 -3.53 16.68
CA ASN A 220 -25.40 -4.50 16.37
C ASN A 220 -24.95 -5.67 15.48
N TRP A 221 -23.90 -5.47 14.70
CA TRP A 221 -23.31 -6.52 13.86
C TRP A 221 -22.29 -7.41 14.57
N GLN A 222 -21.88 -7.06 15.79
CA GLN A 222 -20.97 -7.86 16.60
C GLN A 222 -21.72 -9.00 17.29
N THR A 223 -21.14 -10.19 17.30
CA THR A 223 -21.67 -11.36 18.00
C THR A 223 -21.22 -11.42 19.47
N ASP A 224 -21.79 -12.34 20.24
CA ASP A 224 -21.47 -12.51 21.65
C ASP A 224 -19.96 -12.69 21.88
N GLY A 225 -19.45 -12.01 22.91
CA GLY A 225 -18.02 -11.95 23.23
C GLY A 225 -17.25 -10.86 22.49
N MET A 226 -17.79 -10.27 21.43
CA MET A 226 -17.18 -9.13 20.74
C MET A 226 -17.58 -7.82 21.42
N GLN A 227 -16.62 -6.89 21.48
CA GLN A 227 -16.82 -5.53 21.98
C GLN A 227 -15.78 -4.60 21.41
N THR A 228 -16.04 -3.30 21.48
CA THR A 228 -15.04 -2.28 21.11
C THR A 228 -13.94 -2.17 22.17
N GLY A 229 -12.84 -1.51 21.83
CA GLY A 229 -11.98 -0.87 22.83
C GLY A 229 -12.73 0.26 23.55
N TRP A 230 -12.04 1.00 24.42
CA TRP A 230 -12.60 2.18 25.05
C TRP A 230 -12.76 3.31 24.02
N VAL A 231 -14.02 3.67 23.73
CA VAL A 231 -14.39 4.76 22.81
C VAL A 231 -14.80 6.01 23.59
N ARG A 232 -14.48 7.18 23.03
CA ARG A 232 -14.84 8.45 23.66
C ARG A 232 -16.32 8.75 23.48
N VAL A 233 -16.92 9.35 24.49
CA VAL A 233 -18.24 9.94 24.39
C VAL A 233 -18.11 11.36 23.85
N MET A 234 -18.90 11.70 22.84
CA MET A 234 -18.99 13.05 22.30
C MET A 234 -19.79 13.93 23.24
N THR A 235 -19.30 15.12 23.52
CA THR A 235 -20.01 16.10 24.31
C THR A 235 -20.28 17.35 23.47
N PRO A 236 -21.42 18.08 23.71
CA PRO A 236 -21.73 19.30 22.96
C PRO A 236 -20.69 20.40 23.16
N ASP A 237 -20.19 20.53 24.38
CA ASP A 237 -19.13 21.44 24.75
C ASP A 237 -18.28 20.82 25.85
N GLY A 238 -16.97 20.99 25.76
CA GLY A 238 -16.05 20.48 26.76
C GLY A 238 -14.63 21.01 26.50
N GLY A 239 -13.83 21.05 27.57
CA GLY A 239 -12.44 21.42 27.44
C GLY A 239 -11.97 22.47 28.44
N SER A 240 -10.87 23.12 28.11
CA SER A 240 -10.26 24.18 28.90
C SER A 240 -9.90 25.37 28.01
N SER A 241 -9.78 26.54 28.62
CA SER A 241 -9.28 27.75 27.98
C SER A 241 -8.29 28.44 28.91
N SER A 242 -7.68 29.54 28.47
CA SER A 242 -6.84 30.39 29.32
C SER A 242 -7.57 30.87 30.56
N ASP A 243 -8.87 31.16 30.44
CA ASP A 243 -9.69 31.77 31.49
C ASP A 243 -10.35 30.72 32.39
N VAL A 244 -10.76 29.59 31.81
CA VAL A 244 -11.40 28.47 32.52
C VAL A 244 -10.61 27.20 32.27
N LYS A 245 -9.75 26.84 33.21
CA LYS A 245 -8.78 25.73 33.05
C LYS A 245 -9.39 24.34 33.15
N SER A 246 -10.56 24.18 33.78
CA SER A 246 -11.24 22.90 34.01
C SER A 246 -12.74 23.05 34.23
N ASN A 247 -13.46 21.93 34.20
CA ASN A 247 -14.88 21.83 34.50
C ASN A 247 -15.79 22.73 33.63
N ARG A 248 -15.44 22.89 32.35
CA ARG A 248 -16.28 23.60 31.39
C ARG A 248 -16.97 22.59 30.47
N GLY A 249 -18.28 22.84 30.24
CA GLY A 249 -19.10 22.11 29.30
C GLY A 249 -20.06 21.10 29.93
N PHE A 250 -20.64 20.26 29.08
CA PHE A 250 -21.58 19.21 29.46
C PHE A 250 -20.91 17.85 29.30
N VAL A 251 -21.04 16.99 30.29
CA VAL A 251 -20.59 15.63 30.25
C VAL A 251 -21.70 14.68 30.66
N PHE A 252 -22.19 13.87 29.73
CA PHE A 252 -23.11 12.79 29.98
C PHE A 252 -22.45 11.49 29.58
N ILE A 253 -22.37 10.56 30.52
CA ILE A 253 -21.80 9.22 30.26
C ILE A 253 -22.98 8.26 30.22
N PRO A 254 -23.22 7.57 29.08
CA PRO A 254 -24.29 6.59 28.99
C PRO A 254 -24.16 5.48 30.02
N GLU A 255 -25.30 4.97 30.49
CA GLU A 255 -25.34 3.83 31.41
C GLU A 255 -25.18 2.50 30.67
N VAL A 256 -24.79 1.46 31.40
CA VAL A 256 -24.72 0.11 30.86
C VAL A 256 -26.12 -0.36 30.46
N GLY A 257 -26.25 -0.81 29.22
CA GLY A 257 -27.51 -1.20 28.59
C GLY A 257 -28.14 -0.14 27.70
N ASP A 258 -27.66 1.10 27.76
CA ASP A 258 -28.17 2.16 26.88
C ASP A 258 -27.82 1.87 25.41
N GLN A 259 -28.73 2.29 24.54
CA GLN A 259 -28.49 2.36 23.11
C GLN A 259 -27.88 3.71 22.73
N VAL A 260 -26.81 3.68 22.01
CA VAL A 260 -26.03 4.86 21.61
C VAL A 260 -25.71 4.86 20.14
#